data_7fe780d0fd37fdb84df1c5f9ebbda181
#
_entry.id   7fe780d0fd37fdb84df1c5f9ebbda181
#
_cell.length_a   1.000
_cell.length_b   1.000
_cell.length_c   1.000
_cell.angle_alpha   90.00
_cell.angle_beta   90.00
_cell.angle_gamma   90.00
#
_symmetry.space_group_name_H-M   'P 1'
#
loop_
_entity.id
_entity.type
_entity.pdbx_description
1 polymer ?
#
loop_
_entity_poly.entity_id
_entity_poly.type
_entity_poly.pdbx_seq_one_letter_code
_entity_poly.pdbx_strand_id
1 'polypeptide(L)'
;MNNINDIFGQEVEEKQEYTSEIKSLTPFDFVNAISHSKENLLADEWAENQYNTYVVNKALSFGQDTVIWANEMNSRPHIDKHLQFQFLINIIKPKKRYNKWIKADKIENLDVVKSYYNYNTEKARQALNLLSDQQIDLLKLKLHKGGLNAG
;
A
#
# COMPACT_ATOMS: atom_id res chain seq x y z
N MET A 1 19.18 65.51 8.48
CA MET A 1 19.25 64.10 8.93
C MET A 1 18.89 63.26 7.69
N ASN A 2 19.90 62.82 6.99
CA ASN A 2 19.70 62.06 5.73
C ASN A 2 19.44 60.61 6.09
N ASN A 3 18.32 60.12 5.57
CA ASN A 3 17.85 58.78 5.83
C ASN A 3 18.70 57.78 5.03
N ILE A 4 19.34 56.87 5.73
CA ILE A 4 20.31 55.87 5.21
C ILE A 4 19.63 54.84 4.29
N ASN A 5 18.31 54.88 4.20
CA ASN A 5 17.53 53.91 3.42
C ASN A 5 17.51 54.17 1.88
N ASP A 6 18.09 55.27 1.40
CA ASP A 6 18.06 55.60 -0.03
C ASP A 6 19.28 55.09 -0.83
N ILE A 7 20.23 54.39 -0.17
CA ILE A 7 21.47 53.95 -0.83
C ILE A 7 21.34 52.58 -1.51
N PHE A 8 20.36 51.78 -1.11
CA PHE A 8 20.12 50.45 -1.66
C PHE A 8 18.72 50.28 -2.23
N GLY A 9 18.23 51.16 -3.05
CA GLY A 9 16.92 51.16 -3.68
C GLY A 9 16.46 49.82 -4.30
N GLN A 10 16.53 48.79 -3.49
CA GLN A 10 15.86 47.53 -3.72
C GLN A 10 14.74 47.42 -2.70
N GLU A 11 13.52 47.58 -3.18
CA GLU A 11 12.35 47.08 -2.49
C GLU A 11 12.67 45.65 -2.04
N VAL A 12 12.65 45.45 -0.74
CA VAL A 12 12.62 44.10 -0.17
C VAL A 12 11.28 43.54 -0.63
N GLU A 13 11.29 42.85 -1.77
CA GLU A 13 10.18 42.00 -2.13
C GLU A 13 9.91 41.12 -0.89
N GLU A 14 8.74 41.33 -0.30
CA GLU A 14 8.21 40.41 0.70
C GLU A 14 8.42 39.00 0.14
N LYS A 15 9.31 38.25 0.78
CA LYS A 15 9.34 36.80 0.59
C LYS A 15 7.92 36.34 0.87
N GLN A 16 7.13 36.17 -0.19
CA GLN A 16 5.94 35.33 -0.10
C GLN A 16 6.45 34.03 0.53
N GLU A 17 6.08 33.84 1.78
CA GLU A 17 6.21 32.58 2.47
C GLU A 17 5.49 31.56 1.60
N TYR A 18 6.27 30.83 0.84
CA TYR A 18 5.84 29.66 0.08
C TYR A 18 5.57 28.57 1.11
N THR A 19 4.53 28.74 1.91
CA THR A 19 3.88 27.65 2.62
C THR A 19 3.10 26.84 1.59
N SER A 20 3.82 26.23 0.64
CA SER A 20 3.30 25.05 0.00
C SER A 20 3.12 24.04 1.14
N GLU A 21 1.87 23.79 1.51
CA GLU A 21 1.52 22.62 2.30
C GLU A 21 2.23 21.47 1.62
N ILE A 22 3.30 20.95 2.25
CA ILE A 22 4.04 19.80 1.75
C ILE A 22 3.05 18.64 1.86
N LYS A 23 2.31 18.41 0.78
CA LYS A 23 1.33 17.34 0.69
C LYS A 23 2.09 16.03 0.88
N SER A 24 1.92 15.39 2.03
CA SER A 24 2.57 14.10 2.32
C SER A 24 2.16 13.09 1.24
N LEU A 25 3.17 12.51 0.58
CA LEU A 25 2.94 11.46 -0.41
C LEU A 25 2.51 10.17 0.29
N THR A 26 1.42 9.61 -0.15
CA THR A 26 0.94 8.31 0.33
C THR A 26 1.44 7.17 -0.56
N PRO A 27 1.51 5.92 -0.07
CA PRO A 27 1.85 4.78 -0.91
C PRO A 27 0.96 4.64 -2.16
N PHE A 28 -0.29 5.10 -2.08
CA PHE A 28 -1.22 5.05 -3.21
C PHE A 28 -0.92 6.08 -4.29
N ASP A 29 -0.30 7.21 -3.95
CA ASP A 29 0.17 8.18 -4.94
C ASP A 29 1.27 7.55 -5.79
N PHE A 30 2.20 6.83 -5.19
CA PHE A 30 3.22 6.05 -5.92
C PHE A 30 2.62 4.94 -6.77
N VAL A 31 1.63 4.21 -6.26
CA VAL A 31 0.91 3.18 -7.05
C VAL A 31 0.21 3.81 -8.24
N ASN A 32 -0.41 4.97 -8.08
CA ASN A 32 -1.05 5.70 -9.17
C ASN A 32 -0.01 6.20 -10.19
N ALA A 33 1.10 6.73 -9.73
CA ALA A 33 2.21 7.16 -10.59
C ALA A 33 2.75 5.99 -11.44
N ILE A 34 3.03 4.85 -10.83
CA ILE A 34 3.50 3.66 -11.52
C ILE A 34 2.45 3.11 -12.48
N SER A 35 1.18 3.09 -12.05
CA SER A 35 0.12 2.41 -12.79
C SER A 35 -0.54 3.27 -13.87
N HIS A 36 -0.58 4.58 -13.73
CA HIS A 36 -1.40 5.45 -14.57
C HIS A 36 -0.73 6.75 -14.99
N SER A 37 -0.43 7.68 -14.05
CA SER A 37 0.03 9.04 -14.41
C SER A 37 1.43 9.08 -15.01
N LYS A 38 2.28 8.13 -14.65
CA LYS A 38 3.69 8.08 -15.08
C LYS A 38 4.53 9.28 -14.62
N GLU A 39 4.07 9.93 -13.58
CA GLU A 39 4.82 11.00 -12.93
C GLU A 39 5.99 10.45 -12.13
N ASN A 40 7.16 11.03 -12.29
CA ASN A 40 8.31 10.70 -11.45
C ASN A 40 8.18 11.40 -10.09
N LEU A 41 7.58 10.72 -9.12
CA LEU A 41 7.40 11.25 -7.76
C LEU A 41 8.66 11.18 -6.91
N LEU A 42 9.67 10.39 -7.28
CA LEU A 42 10.95 10.31 -6.57
C LEU A 42 11.94 11.37 -7.10
N ALA A 43 11.58 12.64 -6.94
CA ALA A 43 12.40 13.74 -7.41
C ALA A 43 13.50 14.13 -6.39
N ASP A 44 13.29 13.85 -5.12
CA ASP A 44 14.17 14.21 -4.01
C ASP A 44 14.20 13.14 -2.91
N GLU A 45 15.13 13.30 -1.97
CA GLU A 45 15.31 12.40 -0.82
C GLU A 45 14.09 12.35 0.11
N TRP A 46 13.33 13.46 0.21
CA TRP A 46 12.12 13.50 1.00
C TRP A 46 11.06 12.57 0.43
N ALA A 47 10.83 12.61 -0.88
CA ALA A 47 9.88 11.73 -1.56
C ALA A 47 10.32 10.26 -1.49
N GLU A 48 11.63 10.00 -1.57
CA GLU A 48 12.19 8.66 -1.43
C GLU A 48 11.95 8.07 -0.02
N ASN A 49 12.03 8.90 1.02
CA ASN A 49 11.71 8.49 2.39
C ASN A 49 10.23 8.12 2.58
N GLN A 50 9.32 8.75 1.81
CA GLN A 50 7.88 8.40 1.81
C GLN A 50 7.57 7.12 1.01
N TYR A 51 8.47 6.69 0.13
CA TYR A 51 8.27 5.50 -0.69
C TYR A 51 8.42 4.22 0.14
N ASN A 52 7.27 3.57 0.41
CA ASN A 52 7.24 2.28 1.07
C ASN A 52 7.16 1.16 0.02
N THR A 53 8.32 0.56 -0.28
CA THR A 53 8.45 -0.50 -1.29
C THR A 53 7.53 -1.69 -1.04
N TYR A 54 7.40 -2.13 0.21
CA TYR A 54 6.54 -3.26 0.56
C TYR A 54 5.06 -2.97 0.26
N VAL A 55 4.55 -1.83 0.68
CA VAL A 55 3.13 -1.47 0.49
C VAL A 55 2.83 -1.26 -1.00
N VAL A 56 3.73 -0.59 -1.73
CA VAL A 56 3.57 -0.36 -3.18
C VAL A 56 3.59 -1.69 -3.94
N ASN A 57 4.58 -2.55 -3.69
CA ASN A 57 4.67 -3.86 -4.33
C ASN A 57 3.45 -4.74 -3.99
N LYS A 58 2.99 -4.71 -2.74
CA LYS A 58 1.77 -5.43 -2.32
C LYS A 58 0.54 -4.91 -3.07
N ALA A 59 0.38 -3.60 -3.23
CA ALA A 59 -0.74 -3.04 -3.99
C ALA A 59 -0.70 -3.45 -5.47
N LEU A 60 0.48 -3.44 -6.08
CA LEU A 60 0.69 -3.88 -7.47
C LEU A 60 0.49 -5.39 -7.65
N SER A 61 0.74 -6.21 -6.61
CA SER A 61 0.56 -7.66 -6.68
C SER A 61 -0.90 -8.11 -6.82
N PHE A 62 -1.87 -7.25 -6.56
CA PHE A 62 -3.28 -7.54 -6.78
C PHE A 62 -3.73 -7.40 -8.25
N GLY A 63 -2.91 -6.80 -9.10
CA GLY A 63 -3.19 -6.67 -10.53
C GLY A 63 -2.65 -7.86 -11.32
N GLN A 64 -3.48 -8.46 -12.18
CA GLN A 64 -3.09 -9.62 -12.99
C GLN A 64 -1.90 -9.32 -13.92
N ASP A 65 -1.82 -8.10 -14.44
CA ASP A 65 -0.78 -7.66 -15.36
C ASP A 65 0.41 -7.00 -14.65
N THR A 66 0.35 -6.80 -13.34
CA THR A 66 1.42 -6.17 -12.55
C THR A 66 2.05 -7.10 -11.53
N VAL A 67 1.39 -8.23 -11.19
CA VAL A 67 1.86 -9.18 -10.16
C VAL A 67 3.27 -9.72 -10.44
N ILE A 68 3.60 -9.98 -11.69
CA ILE A 68 4.92 -10.51 -12.07
C ILE A 68 6.01 -9.49 -11.73
N TRP A 69 5.80 -8.21 -12.04
CA TRP A 69 6.76 -7.14 -11.81
C TRP A 69 6.90 -6.80 -10.32
N ALA A 70 5.77 -6.82 -9.59
CA ALA A 70 5.77 -6.68 -8.14
C ALA A 70 6.55 -7.82 -7.46
N ASN A 71 6.37 -9.07 -7.93
CA ASN A 71 7.11 -10.21 -7.42
C ASN A 71 8.60 -10.15 -7.73
N GLU A 72 8.96 -9.64 -8.91
CA GLU A 72 10.35 -9.42 -9.31
C GLU A 72 11.06 -8.46 -8.34
N MET A 73 10.40 -7.37 -7.94
CA MET A 73 10.95 -6.44 -6.95
C MET A 73 10.97 -7.02 -5.53
N ASN A 74 9.95 -7.79 -5.16
CA ASN A 74 9.92 -8.50 -3.86
C ASN A 74 11.04 -9.54 -3.72
N SER A 75 11.46 -10.16 -4.82
CA SER A 75 12.55 -11.13 -4.84
C SER A 75 13.93 -10.46 -4.66
N ARG A 76 14.01 -9.15 -4.84
CA ARG A 76 15.25 -8.37 -4.76
C ARG A 76 15.13 -7.18 -3.80
N PRO A 77 14.91 -7.42 -2.50
CA PRO A 77 14.68 -6.35 -1.53
C PRO A 77 15.91 -5.47 -1.29
N HIS A 78 17.09 -5.89 -1.74
CA HIS A 78 18.34 -5.15 -1.64
C HIS A 78 18.51 -4.06 -2.70
N ILE A 79 17.66 -4.04 -3.73
CA ILE A 79 17.70 -3.00 -4.75
C ILE A 79 17.23 -1.68 -4.13
N ASP A 80 17.95 -0.63 -4.45
CA ASP A 80 17.64 0.74 -4.05
C ASP A 80 16.20 1.14 -4.41
N LYS A 81 15.55 1.94 -3.56
CA LYS A 81 14.16 2.36 -3.70
C LYS A 81 13.90 3.11 -5.01
N HIS A 82 14.81 4.00 -5.37
CA HIS A 82 14.72 4.77 -6.60
C HIS A 82 14.77 3.85 -7.83
N LEU A 83 15.70 2.88 -7.83
CA LEU A 83 15.81 1.91 -8.93
C LEU A 83 14.58 1.00 -9.02
N GLN A 84 14.01 0.56 -7.90
CA GLN A 84 12.75 -0.21 -7.89
C GLN A 84 11.60 0.60 -8.49
N PHE A 85 11.46 1.85 -8.09
CA PHE A 85 10.42 2.73 -8.63
C PHE A 85 10.61 2.96 -10.13
N GLN A 86 11.84 3.28 -10.58
CA GLN A 86 12.16 3.50 -11.98
C GLN A 86 11.89 2.25 -12.82
N PHE A 87 12.22 1.07 -12.32
CA PHE A 87 11.89 -0.17 -13.00
C PHE A 87 10.38 -0.32 -13.18
N LEU A 88 9.61 -0.18 -12.09
CA LEU A 88 8.16 -0.38 -12.11
C LEU A 88 7.44 0.65 -12.98
N ILE A 89 7.83 1.93 -12.91
CA ILE A 89 7.19 2.99 -13.70
C ILE A 89 7.43 2.83 -15.21
N ASN A 90 8.58 2.27 -15.60
CA ASN A 90 8.91 2.07 -17.00
C ASN A 90 8.32 0.77 -17.58
N ILE A 91 8.29 -0.31 -16.79
CA ILE A 91 7.86 -1.62 -17.29
C ILE A 91 6.33 -1.78 -17.32
N ILE A 92 5.63 -1.21 -16.35
CA ILE A 92 4.18 -1.30 -16.25
C ILE A 92 3.54 -0.31 -17.21
N LYS A 93 2.69 -0.77 -18.10
CA LYS A 93 1.97 0.09 -19.06
C LYS A 93 0.94 0.98 -18.35
N PRO A 94 0.74 2.24 -18.78
CA PRO A 94 -0.24 3.13 -18.18
C PRO A 94 -1.67 2.59 -18.37
N LYS A 95 -2.36 2.35 -17.26
CA LYS A 95 -3.74 1.85 -17.25
C LYS A 95 -4.38 2.14 -15.90
N LYS A 96 -5.64 2.59 -15.87
CA LYS A 96 -6.42 2.63 -14.63
C LYS A 96 -6.71 1.22 -14.16
N ARG A 97 -6.32 0.91 -12.89
CA ARG A 97 -6.50 -0.39 -12.27
C ARG A 97 -7.29 -0.24 -10.98
N TYR A 98 -8.32 -1.05 -10.82
CA TYR A 98 -9.13 -1.12 -9.61
C TYR A 98 -8.86 -2.44 -8.91
N ASN A 99 -7.67 -2.54 -8.32
CA ASN A 99 -7.27 -3.73 -7.59
C ASN A 99 -7.97 -3.77 -6.23
N LYS A 100 -8.76 -4.81 -6.00
CA LYS A 100 -9.44 -4.99 -4.71
C LYS A 100 -8.47 -5.65 -3.73
N TRP A 101 -8.23 -4.97 -2.61
CA TRP A 101 -7.55 -5.57 -1.47
C TRP A 101 -8.38 -6.71 -0.91
N ILE A 102 -7.71 -7.79 -0.48
CA ILE A 102 -8.38 -8.86 0.25
C ILE A 102 -8.88 -8.27 1.57
N LYS A 103 -10.19 -8.32 1.78
CA LYS A 103 -10.80 -7.81 3.00
C LYS A 103 -10.36 -8.64 4.21
N ALA A 104 -10.19 -7.99 5.37
CA ALA A 104 -9.84 -8.63 6.64
C ALA A 104 -10.85 -9.72 7.06
N ASP A 105 -12.12 -9.56 6.72
CA ASP A 105 -13.19 -10.52 7.03
C ASP A 105 -12.88 -11.95 6.56
N LYS A 106 -12.15 -12.10 5.44
CA LYS A 106 -11.72 -13.43 4.97
C LYS A 106 -10.61 -14.05 5.81
N ILE A 107 -9.83 -13.23 6.52
CA ILE A 107 -8.77 -13.70 7.42
C ILE A 107 -9.40 -14.26 8.71
N GLU A 108 -10.36 -13.54 9.26
CA GLU A 108 -11.10 -13.93 10.46
C GLU A 108 -11.83 -15.26 10.26
N ASN A 109 -12.53 -15.40 9.13
CA ASN A 109 -13.19 -16.64 8.77
C ASN A 109 -12.21 -17.80 8.51
N LEU A 110 -10.99 -17.51 8.08
CA LEU A 110 -9.94 -18.51 7.90
C LEU A 110 -9.53 -19.14 9.25
N ASP A 111 -9.38 -18.32 10.27
CA ASP A 111 -9.01 -18.79 11.61
C ASP A 111 -10.14 -19.62 12.25
N VAL A 112 -11.40 -19.27 11.99
CA VAL A 112 -12.56 -20.07 12.38
C VAL A 112 -12.50 -21.47 11.76
N VAL A 113 -12.24 -21.56 10.46
CA VAL A 113 -12.14 -22.85 9.75
C VAL A 113 -10.95 -23.66 10.23
N LYS A 114 -9.79 -23.02 10.47
CA LYS A 114 -8.60 -23.65 11.02
C LYS A 114 -8.86 -24.26 12.39
N SER A 115 -9.46 -23.46 13.28
CA SER A 115 -9.74 -23.87 14.67
C SER A 115 -10.77 -24.98 14.74
N TYR A 116 -11.82 -24.93 13.93
CA TYR A 116 -12.89 -25.92 13.96
C TYR A 116 -12.48 -27.29 13.38
N TYR A 117 -11.80 -27.28 12.23
CA TYR A 117 -11.39 -28.52 11.53
C TYR A 117 -9.97 -28.94 11.80
N ASN A 118 -9.22 -28.18 12.59
CA ASN A 118 -7.80 -28.37 12.84
C ASN A 118 -6.96 -28.47 11.55
N TYR A 119 -7.30 -27.63 10.58
CA TYR A 119 -6.62 -27.58 9.28
C TYR A 119 -5.41 -26.64 9.31
N ASN A 120 -4.40 -26.96 8.49
CA ASN A 120 -3.35 -26.00 8.17
C ASN A 120 -3.92 -24.83 7.33
N THR A 121 -3.17 -23.73 7.22
CA THR A 121 -3.62 -22.51 6.54
C THR A 121 -4.05 -22.74 5.08
N GLU A 122 -3.36 -23.63 4.38
CA GLU A 122 -3.62 -23.90 2.95
C GLU A 122 -4.93 -24.68 2.77
N LYS A 123 -5.12 -25.73 3.56
CA LYS A 123 -6.32 -26.56 3.56
C LYS A 123 -7.55 -25.79 4.05
N ALA A 124 -7.39 -24.92 5.06
CA ALA A 124 -8.45 -24.03 5.54
C ALA A 124 -8.88 -23.01 4.48
N ARG A 125 -7.93 -22.49 3.69
CA ARG A 125 -8.24 -21.56 2.59
C ARG A 125 -9.02 -22.25 1.46
N GLN A 126 -8.70 -23.48 1.14
CA GLN A 126 -9.46 -24.29 0.17
C GLN A 126 -10.88 -24.57 0.67
N ALA A 127 -11.01 -25.00 1.94
CA ALA A 127 -12.30 -25.25 2.56
C ALA A 127 -13.17 -23.99 2.64
N LEU A 128 -12.58 -22.83 2.96
CA LEU A 128 -13.29 -21.55 3.04
C LEU A 128 -13.95 -21.15 1.72
N ASN A 129 -13.37 -21.52 0.58
CA ASN A 129 -13.96 -21.25 -0.74
C ASN A 129 -15.20 -22.09 -1.03
N LEU A 130 -15.41 -23.17 -0.29
CA LEU A 130 -16.56 -24.09 -0.44
C LEU A 130 -17.66 -23.79 0.56
N LEU A 131 -17.37 -23.07 1.63
CA LEU A 131 -18.33 -22.76 2.71
C LEU A 131 -19.12 -21.50 2.38
N SER A 132 -20.45 -21.55 2.64
CA SER A 132 -21.29 -20.37 2.60
C SER A 132 -21.14 -19.54 3.90
N ASP A 133 -21.54 -18.26 3.85
CA ASP A 133 -21.49 -17.37 5.02
C ASP A 133 -22.31 -17.92 6.19
N GLN A 134 -23.47 -18.53 5.92
CA GLN A 134 -24.32 -19.19 6.93
C GLN A 134 -23.60 -20.38 7.61
N GLN A 135 -22.85 -21.17 6.83
CA GLN A 135 -22.07 -22.27 7.39
C GLN A 135 -20.92 -21.76 8.26
N ILE A 136 -20.29 -20.67 7.87
CA ILE A 136 -19.21 -20.04 8.65
C ILE A 136 -19.76 -19.51 9.98
N ASP A 137 -20.93 -18.91 9.99
CA ASP A 137 -21.57 -18.42 11.22
C ASP A 137 -21.95 -19.57 12.15
N LEU A 138 -22.40 -20.71 11.62
CA LEU A 138 -22.63 -21.92 12.40
C LEU A 138 -21.32 -22.47 13.01
N LEU A 139 -20.20 -22.39 12.31
CA LEU A 139 -18.88 -22.78 12.85
C LEU A 139 -18.45 -21.87 13.99
N LYS A 140 -18.65 -20.55 13.86
CA LYS A 140 -18.40 -19.56 14.93
C LYS A 140 -19.19 -19.90 16.18
N LEU A 141 -20.49 -20.17 16.02
CA LEU A 141 -21.37 -20.56 17.14
C LEU A 141 -20.91 -21.85 17.84
N LYS A 142 -20.47 -22.84 17.08
CA LYS A 142 -19.97 -24.10 17.64
C LYS A 142 -18.64 -23.94 18.39
N LEU A 143 -17.73 -23.10 17.90
CA LEU A 143 -16.50 -22.77 18.60
C LEU A 143 -16.74 -22.02 19.91
N HIS A 144 -17.68 -21.06 19.91
CA HIS A 144 -18.07 -20.37 21.15
C HIS A 144 -18.66 -21.29 22.22
N LYS A 145 -19.47 -22.27 21.82
CA LYS A 145 -20.04 -23.24 22.76
C LYS A 145 -19.02 -24.25 23.31
N GLY A 146 -17.95 -24.52 22.57
CA GLY A 146 -16.88 -25.44 23.01
C GLY A 146 -15.98 -24.88 24.13
N GLY A 147 -15.97 -23.56 24.32
CA GLY A 147 -15.16 -22.91 25.37
C GLY A 147 -15.83 -22.84 26.75
N LEU A 148 -17.10 -23.22 26.88
CA LEU A 148 -17.86 -23.08 28.12
C LEU A 148 -17.90 -24.35 29.00
N ASN A 149 -17.24 -25.44 28.59
CA ASN A 149 -17.21 -26.72 29.30
C ASN A 149 -15.82 -27.12 29.83
N ALA A 150 -14.93 -26.15 30.02
CA ALA A 150 -13.66 -26.36 30.73
C ALA A 150 -13.74 -25.64 32.09
N GLY A 151 -14.59 -26.17 33.00
CA GLY A 151 -14.63 -25.82 34.40
C GLY A 151 -14.69 -27.08 35.23
#